data_02d080cc1ebf0a5c4392b7a02c9eaf5f
#
_entry.id   02d080cc1ebf0a5c4392b7a02c9eaf5f
#
_cell.length_a   1.000
_cell.length_b   1.000
_cell.length_c   1.000
_cell.angle_alpha   90.00
_cell.angle_beta   90.00
_cell.angle_gamma   90.00
#
_symmetry.space_group_name_H-M   'P 1'
#
loop_
_entity.id
_entity.type
_entity.pdbx_description
1 polymer ?
#
loop_
_entity_poly.entity_id
_entity_poly.type
_entity_poly.pdbx_seq_one_letter_code
_entity_poly.pdbx_strand_id
1 'polypeptide(L)'
;EEAAPGARERDALRLRLEYSLAKVLGELRCEQLFDLVGVYPESRAALEDLRACLDKTDEKTLVAEQFARALRARLLHPGVDTHAVLVYYVHTVYALRLIDTTGVVLSQVLPGVQRYLRTRADTIQVVVAALLGDDPAFALLRTELESEPAGPDAPRRAPRVRGDDAAEEEAQYARLEYWADPHWTPRPVDAGPEYSQLRSRDVIDLLVSIFDDYDGFVRALEQHTAQQLVRIEHYDRSRVQRNNAIFKRRFGESSLHHCDVMLRDIGASELLDTRFHPVLVLDTAGI
;
A
#
# COMPACT_ATOMS: atom_id res chain seq x y z
N GLU A 1 -38.67 -23.73 -20.46
CA GLU A 1 -38.86 -22.88 -21.67
C GLU A 1 -37.56 -22.97 -22.48
N GLU A 2 -37.61 -23.79 -23.52
CA GLU A 2 -36.41 -24.14 -24.32
C GLU A 2 -36.12 -22.98 -25.30
N ALA A 3 -35.03 -22.23 -25.04
CA ALA A 3 -34.61 -21.15 -25.93
C ALA A 3 -34.38 -21.68 -27.36
N ALA A 4 -34.84 -20.92 -28.35
CA ALA A 4 -34.68 -21.27 -29.77
C ALA A 4 -33.21 -21.54 -30.13
N PRO A 5 -32.86 -22.54 -30.94
CA PRO A 5 -31.48 -22.96 -31.23
C PRO A 5 -30.58 -21.80 -31.68
N GLY A 6 -31.06 -20.85 -32.44
CA GLY A 6 -30.30 -19.68 -32.86
C GLY A 6 -30.07 -18.62 -31.76
N ALA A 7 -30.75 -18.67 -30.62
CA ALA A 7 -30.49 -17.81 -29.47
C ALA A 7 -29.28 -18.34 -28.66
N ARG A 8 -29.21 -19.65 -28.43
CA ARG A 8 -28.06 -20.28 -27.74
C ARG A 8 -26.75 -20.09 -28.49
N GLU A 9 -26.74 -20.19 -29.80
CA GLU A 9 -25.56 -19.95 -30.64
C GLU A 9 -25.09 -18.49 -30.57
N ARG A 10 -26.02 -17.53 -30.57
CA ARG A 10 -25.68 -16.10 -30.43
C ARG A 10 -25.11 -15.80 -29.06
N ASP A 11 -25.66 -16.38 -28.00
CA ASP A 11 -25.16 -16.18 -26.62
C ASP A 11 -23.78 -16.81 -26.46
N ALA A 12 -23.53 -17.99 -27.00
CA ALA A 12 -22.21 -18.61 -26.98
C ALA A 12 -21.18 -17.78 -27.77
N LEU A 13 -21.53 -17.25 -28.93
CA LEU A 13 -20.67 -16.36 -29.70
C LEU A 13 -20.36 -15.06 -28.95
N ARG A 14 -21.36 -14.48 -28.29
CA ARG A 14 -21.18 -13.28 -27.47
C ARG A 14 -20.20 -13.53 -26.31
N LEU A 15 -20.39 -14.61 -25.56
CA LEU A 15 -19.47 -14.97 -24.45
C LEU A 15 -18.04 -15.17 -24.93
N ARG A 16 -17.86 -15.83 -26.08
CA ARG A 16 -16.53 -16.00 -26.70
C ARG A 16 -15.88 -14.68 -27.07
N LEU A 17 -16.65 -13.78 -27.67
CA LEU A 17 -16.15 -12.44 -28.03
C LEU A 17 -15.80 -11.62 -26.79
N GLU A 18 -16.65 -11.65 -25.75
CA GLU A 18 -16.39 -10.97 -24.48
C GLU A 18 -15.14 -11.51 -23.79
N TYR A 19 -14.94 -12.82 -23.75
CA TYR A 19 -13.74 -13.44 -23.21
C TYR A 19 -12.48 -13.05 -24.01
N SER A 20 -12.53 -13.14 -25.34
CA SER A 20 -11.42 -12.79 -26.21
C SER A 20 -11.04 -11.31 -26.06
N LEU A 21 -12.03 -10.43 -25.94
CA LEU A 21 -11.81 -9.01 -25.72
C LEU A 21 -11.18 -8.76 -24.34
N ALA A 22 -11.72 -9.39 -23.28
CA ALA A 22 -11.19 -9.27 -21.93
C ALA A 22 -9.75 -9.76 -21.85
N LYS A 23 -9.42 -10.86 -22.55
CA LYS A 23 -8.06 -11.39 -22.60
C LYS A 23 -7.08 -10.41 -23.25
N VAL A 24 -7.39 -9.95 -24.48
CA VAL A 24 -6.51 -9.01 -25.22
C VAL A 24 -6.35 -7.68 -24.47
N LEU A 25 -7.44 -7.15 -23.92
CA LEU A 25 -7.37 -5.91 -23.13
C LEU A 25 -6.59 -6.13 -21.83
N GLY A 26 -6.75 -7.28 -21.16
CA GLY A 26 -6.01 -7.66 -19.96
C GLY A 26 -4.52 -7.75 -20.23
N GLU A 27 -4.10 -8.44 -21.29
CA GLU A 27 -2.70 -8.52 -21.72
C GLU A 27 -2.11 -7.12 -21.98
N LEU A 28 -2.81 -6.27 -22.72
CA LEU A 28 -2.38 -4.90 -22.99
C LEU A 28 -2.21 -4.07 -21.70
N ARG A 29 -3.19 -4.14 -20.79
CA ARG A 29 -3.14 -3.43 -19.51
C ARG A 29 -2.05 -3.98 -18.59
N CYS A 30 -1.76 -5.29 -18.67
CA CYS A 30 -0.68 -5.91 -17.93
C CYS A 30 0.70 -5.41 -18.39
N GLU A 31 0.91 -5.25 -19.69
CA GLU A 31 2.14 -4.64 -20.23
C GLU A 31 2.33 -3.19 -19.76
N GLN A 32 1.22 -2.44 -19.66
CA GLN A 32 1.22 -1.04 -19.20
C GLN A 32 1.24 -0.91 -17.67
N LEU A 33 1.08 -1.99 -16.91
CA LEU A 33 0.82 -1.95 -15.46
C LEU A 33 1.90 -1.19 -14.69
N PHE A 34 3.17 -1.34 -15.06
CA PHE A 34 4.25 -0.59 -14.43
C PHE A 34 4.04 0.91 -14.58
N ASP A 35 3.73 1.41 -15.75
CA ASP A 35 3.55 2.85 -15.99
C ASP A 35 2.24 3.36 -15.36
N LEU A 36 1.18 2.53 -15.36
CA LEU A 36 -0.09 2.84 -14.70
C LEU A 36 0.07 2.99 -13.18
N VAL A 37 0.84 2.12 -12.55
CA VAL A 37 1.12 2.21 -11.11
C VAL A 37 1.94 3.46 -10.79
N GLY A 38 2.88 3.83 -11.66
CA GLY A 38 3.71 5.03 -11.49
C GLY A 38 2.92 6.33 -11.43
N VAL A 39 1.81 6.40 -12.17
CA VAL A 39 0.92 7.58 -12.24
C VAL A 39 -0.39 7.42 -11.44
N TYR A 40 -0.39 6.54 -10.43
CA TYR A 40 -1.53 6.43 -9.53
C TYR A 40 -1.62 7.70 -8.65
N PRO A 41 -2.81 8.28 -8.38
CA PRO A 41 -4.18 7.73 -8.60
C PRO A 41 -4.83 8.05 -9.95
N GLU A 42 -4.22 8.82 -10.84
CA GLU A 42 -4.81 9.25 -12.12
C GLU A 42 -5.15 8.08 -13.05
N SER A 43 -4.38 6.99 -12.95
CA SER A 43 -4.57 5.75 -13.72
C SER A 43 -5.70 4.84 -13.22
N ARG A 44 -6.43 5.24 -12.19
CA ARG A 44 -7.43 4.38 -11.51
C ARG A 44 -8.41 3.71 -12.48
N ALA A 45 -8.93 4.44 -13.47
CA ALA A 45 -9.86 3.90 -14.45
C ALA A 45 -9.26 2.73 -15.27
N ALA A 46 -7.99 2.85 -15.67
CA ALA A 46 -7.28 1.80 -16.40
C ALA A 46 -6.99 0.56 -15.53
N LEU A 47 -6.80 0.75 -14.22
CA LEU A 47 -6.66 -0.35 -13.27
C LEU A 47 -8.00 -1.05 -13.00
N GLU A 48 -9.10 -0.31 -12.99
CA GLU A 48 -10.47 -0.86 -12.91
C GLU A 48 -10.81 -1.66 -14.17
N ASP A 49 -10.39 -1.22 -15.38
CA ASP A 49 -10.48 -2.00 -16.61
C ASP A 49 -9.73 -3.34 -16.47
N LEU A 50 -8.48 -3.31 -15.98
CA LEU A 50 -7.69 -4.52 -15.76
C LEU A 50 -8.39 -5.46 -14.77
N ARG A 51 -8.92 -4.94 -13.67
CA ARG A 51 -9.71 -5.73 -12.72
C ARG A 51 -10.88 -6.44 -13.41
N ALA A 52 -11.66 -5.70 -14.22
CA ALA A 52 -12.79 -6.27 -14.94
C ALA A 52 -12.38 -7.37 -15.94
N CYS A 53 -11.18 -7.26 -16.54
CA CYS A 53 -10.60 -8.30 -17.37
C CYS A 53 -10.20 -9.54 -16.54
N LEU A 54 -9.55 -9.33 -15.39
CA LEU A 54 -9.09 -10.42 -14.52
C LEU A 54 -10.24 -11.16 -13.82
N ASP A 55 -11.40 -10.53 -13.68
CA ASP A 55 -12.62 -11.21 -13.19
C ASP A 55 -13.22 -12.15 -14.24
N LYS A 56 -12.81 -12.02 -15.51
CA LYS A 56 -13.27 -12.84 -16.66
C LYS A 56 -12.19 -13.75 -17.22
N THR A 57 -10.95 -13.70 -16.70
CA THR A 57 -9.81 -14.48 -17.22
C THR A 57 -8.99 -15.08 -16.10
N ASP A 58 -8.20 -16.13 -16.39
CA ASP A 58 -7.31 -16.80 -15.42
C ASP A 58 -5.89 -16.17 -15.36
N GLU A 59 -5.77 -14.87 -15.62
CA GLU A 59 -4.47 -14.24 -15.85
C GLU A 59 -3.83 -13.59 -14.59
N LYS A 60 -4.43 -13.77 -13.41
CA LYS A 60 -3.90 -13.16 -12.16
C LYS A 60 -2.46 -13.53 -11.85
N THR A 61 -2.08 -14.79 -12.06
CA THR A 61 -0.71 -15.27 -11.85
C THR A 61 0.25 -14.63 -12.85
N LEU A 62 -0.15 -14.55 -14.12
CA LEU A 62 0.62 -13.91 -15.18
C LEU A 62 0.89 -12.43 -14.88
N VAL A 63 -0.14 -11.70 -14.42
CA VAL A 63 -0.03 -10.30 -13.99
C VAL A 63 1.00 -10.16 -12.87
N ALA A 64 0.92 -11.00 -11.83
CA ALA A 64 1.85 -10.96 -10.71
C ALA A 64 3.30 -11.20 -11.14
N GLU A 65 3.54 -12.21 -11.99
CA GLU A 65 4.88 -12.53 -12.49
C GLU A 65 5.46 -11.44 -13.40
N GLN A 66 4.66 -10.95 -14.35
CA GLN A 66 5.10 -9.91 -15.28
C GLN A 66 5.40 -8.61 -14.54
N PHE A 67 4.51 -8.22 -13.62
CA PHE A 67 4.70 -7.03 -12.82
C PHE A 67 5.92 -7.14 -11.90
N ALA A 68 6.10 -8.26 -11.20
CA ALA A 68 7.31 -8.50 -10.40
C ALA A 68 8.60 -8.49 -11.22
N ARG A 69 8.55 -8.94 -12.49
CA ARG A 69 9.67 -8.86 -13.42
C ARG A 69 9.96 -7.42 -13.84
N ALA A 70 8.93 -6.65 -14.16
CA ALA A 70 9.05 -5.24 -14.52
C ALA A 70 9.63 -4.40 -13.36
N LEU A 71 9.15 -4.64 -12.13
CA LEU A 71 9.69 -4.00 -10.91
C LEU A 71 11.19 -4.27 -10.75
N ARG A 72 11.61 -5.52 -10.86
CA ARG A 72 13.05 -5.88 -10.76
C ARG A 72 13.90 -5.21 -11.84
N ALA A 73 13.39 -5.15 -13.05
CA ALA A 73 14.14 -4.60 -14.18
C ALA A 73 14.22 -3.07 -14.17
N ARG A 74 13.13 -2.39 -13.76
CA ARG A 74 12.99 -0.93 -13.92
C ARG A 74 13.13 -0.13 -12.63
N LEU A 75 12.84 -0.74 -11.48
CA LEU A 75 12.79 -0.03 -10.19
C LEU A 75 13.83 -0.51 -9.19
N LEU A 76 14.05 -1.82 -9.05
CA LEU A 76 14.85 -2.39 -7.98
C LEU A 76 16.34 -2.49 -8.38
N HIS A 77 16.96 -1.35 -8.70
CA HIS A 77 18.39 -1.26 -9.00
C HIS A 77 19.04 -0.05 -8.33
N PRO A 78 20.35 -0.06 -8.08
CA PRO A 78 21.04 0.95 -7.27
C PRO A 78 20.96 2.39 -7.80
N GLY A 79 20.65 2.57 -9.09
CA GLY A 79 20.53 3.89 -9.71
C GLY A 79 19.22 4.64 -9.41
N VAL A 80 18.24 3.97 -8.79
CA VAL A 80 16.97 4.60 -8.42
C VAL A 80 17.05 5.08 -6.96
N ASP A 81 16.57 6.31 -6.71
CA ASP A 81 16.50 6.88 -5.38
C ASP A 81 15.50 6.12 -4.49
N THR A 82 15.81 5.99 -3.18
CA THR A 82 14.96 5.29 -2.21
C THR A 82 13.59 5.94 -2.08
N HIS A 83 13.53 7.26 -2.19
CA HIS A 83 12.27 8.01 -2.18
C HIS A 83 11.36 7.57 -3.35
N ALA A 84 11.90 7.50 -4.57
CA ALA A 84 11.15 7.06 -5.74
C ALA A 84 10.67 5.60 -5.60
N VAL A 85 11.50 4.71 -5.05
CA VAL A 85 11.12 3.32 -4.76
C VAL A 85 10.00 3.27 -3.74
N LEU A 86 10.05 4.11 -2.71
CA LEU A 86 9.03 4.15 -1.66
C LEU A 86 7.68 4.68 -2.19
N VAL A 87 7.69 5.76 -2.97
CA VAL A 87 6.48 6.29 -3.63
C VAL A 87 5.84 5.19 -4.48
N TYR A 88 6.66 4.53 -5.29
CA TYR A 88 6.18 3.46 -6.15
C TYR A 88 5.66 2.25 -5.36
N TYR A 89 6.28 1.93 -4.22
CA TYR A 89 5.80 0.89 -3.29
C TYR A 89 4.39 1.21 -2.77
N VAL A 90 4.17 2.44 -2.30
CA VAL A 90 2.86 2.91 -1.81
C VAL A 90 1.81 2.81 -2.92
N HIS A 91 2.12 3.33 -4.11
CA HIS A 91 1.23 3.23 -5.27
C HIS A 91 0.94 1.77 -5.65
N THR A 92 1.94 0.88 -5.57
CA THR A 92 1.77 -0.56 -5.83
C THR A 92 0.75 -1.17 -4.87
N VAL A 93 0.81 -0.85 -3.58
CA VAL A 93 -0.13 -1.39 -2.61
C VAL A 93 -1.57 -0.96 -2.92
N TYR A 94 -1.78 0.32 -3.22
CA TYR A 94 -3.11 0.83 -3.57
C TYR A 94 -3.62 0.25 -4.89
N ALA A 95 -2.78 0.25 -5.93
CA ALA A 95 -3.15 -0.25 -7.26
C ALA A 95 -3.47 -1.75 -7.24
N LEU A 96 -2.64 -2.58 -6.61
CA LEU A 96 -2.87 -4.02 -6.55
C LEU A 96 -4.09 -4.39 -5.68
N ARG A 97 -4.39 -3.62 -4.63
CA ARG A 97 -5.64 -3.78 -3.87
C ARG A 97 -6.88 -3.42 -4.68
N LEU A 98 -6.77 -2.47 -5.59
CA LEU A 98 -7.85 -2.13 -6.52
C LEU A 98 -8.09 -3.24 -7.54
N ILE A 99 -7.01 -3.80 -8.10
CA ILE A 99 -7.05 -4.86 -9.11
C ILE A 99 -7.53 -6.18 -8.50
N ASP A 100 -6.95 -6.57 -7.37
CA ASP A 100 -7.24 -7.84 -6.70
C ASP A 100 -7.66 -7.61 -5.24
N THR A 101 -8.96 -7.66 -4.99
CA THR A 101 -9.54 -7.51 -3.64
C THR A 101 -9.20 -8.66 -2.70
N THR A 102 -8.76 -9.81 -3.24
CA THR A 102 -8.32 -10.95 -2.43
C THR A 102 -6.94 -10.70 -1.80
N GLY A 103 -6.10 -9.88 -2.44
CA GLY A 103 -4.75 -9.55 -1.99
C GLY A 103 -3.70 -10.61 -2.33
N VAL A 104 -4.04 -11.60 -3.16
CA VAL A 104 -3.11 -12.68 -3.55
C VAL A 104 -2.00 -12.15 -4.45
N VAL A 105 -2.34 -11.32 -5.45
CA VAL A 105 -1.36 -10.67 -6.35
C VAL A 105 -0.40 -9.81 -5.53
N LEU A 106 -0.92 -9.04 -4.57
CA LEU A 106 -0.12 -8.23 -3.66
C LEU A 106 0.89 -9.08 -2.87
N SER A 107 0.44 -10.23 -2.33
CA SER A 107 1.30 -11.12 -1.54
C SER A 107 2.45 -11.75 -2.34
N GLN A 108 2.29 -11.90 -3.65
CA GLN A 108 3.34 -12.43 -4.53
C GLN A 108 4.37 -11.35 -4.94
N VAL A 109 3.92 -10.11 -5.09
CA VAL A 109 4.75 -9.00 -5.59
C VAL A 109 5.53 -8.30 -4.47
N LEU A 110 4.85 -8.00 -3.36
CA LEU A 110 5.34 -7.12 -2.30
C LEU A 110 6.64 -7.57 -1.63
N PRO A 111 6.85 -8.87 -1.31
CA PRO A 111 8.07 -9.33 -0.62
C PRO A 111 9.36 -9.02 -1.38
N GLY A 112 9.29 -8.98 -2.72
CA GLY A 112 10.44 -8.62 -3.56
C GLY A 112 10.89 -7.17 -3.35
N VAL A 113 9.95 -6.24 -3.29
CA VAL A 113 10.22 -4.82 -3.06
C VAL A 113 10.66 -4.57 -1.62
N GLN A 114 9.98 -5.18 -0.64
CA GLN A 114 10.35 -5.06 0.78
C GLN A 114 11.78 -5.54 1.03
N ARG A 115 12.15 -6.70 0.48
CA ARG A 115 13.52 -7.22 0.60
C ARG A 115 14.55 -6.25 0.03
N TYR A 116 14.27 -5.63 -1.11
CA TYR A 116 15.16 -4.62 -1.68
C TYR A 116 15.26 -3.38 -0.78
N LEU A 117 14.16 -2.85 -0.29
CA LEU A 117 14.15 -1.69 0.62
C LEU A 117 14.93 -1.96 1.92
N ARG A 118 14.90 -3.19 2.45
CA ARG A 118 15.71 -3.60 3.63
C ARG A 118 17.23 -3.50 3.38
N THR A 119 17.68 -3.66 2.14
CA THR A 119 19.11 -3.57 1.82
C THR A 119 19.63 -2.13 1.80
N ARG A 120 18.76 -1.14 1.77
CA ARG A 120 19.13 0.27 1.70
C ARG A 120 19.18 0.89 3.09
N ALA A 121 20.31 1.52 3.43
CA ALA A 121 20.53 2.10 4.75
C ALA A 121 19.66 3.32 5.08
N ASP A 122 19.19 4.03 4.04
CA ASP A 122 18.38 5.25 4.14
C ASP A 122 16.87 5.00 4.21
N THR A 123 16.41 3.75 4.03
CA THR A 123 14.98 3.41 3.97
C THR A 123 14.21 3.87 5.20
N ILE A 124 14.75 3.68 6.41
CA ILE A 124 14.09 4.09 7.66
C ILE A 124 13.84 5.59 7.66
N GLN A 125 14.83 6.38 7.29
CA GLN A 125 14.75 7.84 7.29
C GLN A 125 13.75 8.33 6.25
N VAL A 126 13.74 7.73 5.06
CA VAL A 126 12.80 8.06 3.98
C VAL A 126 11.37 7.70 4.37
N VAL A 127 11.12 6.54 4.99
CA VAL A 127 9.78 6.15 5.48
C VAL A 127 9.29 7.10 6.57
N VAL A 128 10.14 7.45 7.53
CA VAL A 128 9.79 8.41 8.59
C VAL A 128 9.48 9.80 7.99
N ALA A 129 10.29 10.26 7.03
CA ALA A 129 10.03 11.51 6.33
C ALA A 129 8.73 11.47 5.51
N ALA A 130 8.39 10.35 4.89
CA ALA A 130 7.12 10.15 4.16
C ALA A 130 5.89 10.22 5.09
N LEU A 131 6.01 9.69 6.31
CA LEU A 131 4.92 9.69 7.29
C LEU A 131 4.73 11.04 7.98
N LEU A 132 5.82 11.75 8.27
CA LEU A 132 5.84 13.00 9.05
C LEU A 132 5.95 14.27 8.18
N GLY A 133 6.46 14.13 6.96
CA GLY A 133 6.70 15.23 6.03
C GLY A 133 5.44 15.73 5.31
N ASP A 134 5.61 16.77 4.47
CA ASP A 134 4.53 17.38 3.65
C ASP A 134 4.64 17.02 2.18
N ASP A 135 5.42 16.02 1.85
CA ASP A 135 5.62 15.62 0.47
C ASP A 135 4.28 15.23 -0.18
N PRO A 136 3.85 15.91 -1.26
CA PRO A 136 2.59 15.62 -1.95
C PRO A 136 2.53 14.18 -2.50
N ALA A 137 3.66 13.57 -2.81
CA ALA A 137 3.73 12.18 -3.27
C ALA A 137 3.16 11.17 -2.25
N PHE A 138 3.17 11.51 -0.96
CA PHE A 138 2.63 10.68 0.12
C PHE A 138 1.30 11.18 0.69
N ALA A 139 0.57 12.05 -0.04
CA ALA A 139 -0.70 12.60 0.45
C ALA A 139 -1.72 11.50 0.79
N LEU A 140 -1.82 10.45 -0.03
CA LEU A 140 -2.70 9.31 0.21
C LEU A 140 -2.33 8.55 1.49
N LEU A 141 -1.03 8.37 1.73
CA LEU A 141 -0.53 7.70 2.93
C LEU A 141 -0.87 8.49 4.20
N ARG A 142 -0.77 9.82 4.16
CA ARG A 142 -1.15 10.69 5.29
C ARG A 142 -2.64 10.64 5.58
N THR A 143 -3.48 10.65 4.54
CA THR A 143 -4.93 10.49 4.70
C THR A 143 -5.26 9.16 5.38
N GLU A 144 -4.56 8.08 5.03
CA GLU A 144 -4.73 6.78 5.68
C GLU A 144 -4.19 6.75 7.12
N LEU A 145 -3.11 7.50 7.39
CA LEU A 145 -2.56 7.65 8.73
C LEU A 145 -3.54 8.34 9.69
N GLU A 146 -4.29 9.32 9.20
CA GLU A 146 -5.30 10.07 9.97
C GLU A 146 -6.60 9.27 10.15
N SER A 147 -6.88 8.29 9.28
CA SER A 147 -8.03 7.41 9.39
C SER A 147 -7.84 6.38 10.52
N GLU A 148 -8.93 5.90 11.10
CA GLU A 148 -8.83 4.83 12.09
C GLU A 148 -8.28 3.55 11.43
N PRO A 149 -7.36 2.84 12.11
CA PRO A 149 -6.85 1.57 11.59
C PRO A 149 -8.03 0.62 11.37
N ALA A 150 -8.10 0.04 10.17
CA ALA A 150 -9.11 -0.97 9.87
C ALA A 150 -8.94 -2.13 10.86
N GLY A 151 -9.94 -2.31 11.74
CA GLY A 151 -9.92 -3.39 12.73
C GLY A 151 -9.73 -4.75 12.07
N PRO A 152 -9.19 -5.76 12.79
CA PRO A 152 -8.90 -7.09 12.25
C PRO A 152 -10.12 -7.86 11.75
N ASP A 153 -11.32 -7.35 11.92
CA ASP A 153 -12.60 -8.03 11.71
C ASP A 153 -13.37 -7.66 10.44
N ALA A 154 -12.77 -7.04 9.43
CA ALA A 154 -13.45 -6.97 8.15
C ALA A 154 -13.45 -8.38 7.52
N PRO A 155 -14.62 -9.07 7.40
CA PRO A 155 -14.68 -10.43 6.88
C PRO A 155 -14.42 -10.41 5.37
N ARG A 156 -13.16 -10.37 4.97
CA ARG A 156 -12.75 -10.62 3.61
C ARG A 156 -12.76 -12.14 3.44
N ARG A 157 -13.69 -12.63 2.62
CA ARG A 157 -13.91 -14.03 2.33
C ARG A 157 -12.57 -14.70 1.99
N ALA A 158 -12.14 -15.65 2.84
CA ALA A 158 -10.92 -16.40 2.61
C ALA A 158 -11.00 -17.16 1.28
N PRO A 159 -9.94 -17.19 0.46
CA PRO A 159 -9.88 -18.11 -0.66
C PRO A 159 -10.01 -19.54 -0.10
N ARG A 160 -10.82 -20.38 -0.75
CA ARG A 160 -10.93 -21.78 -0.39
C ARG A 160 -9.58 -22.45 -0.63
N VAL A 161 -9.01 -23.04 0.40
CA VAL A 161 -7.85 -23.91 0.26
C VAL A 161 -8.29 -25.13 -0.51
N ARG A 162 -7.57 -25.45 -1.57
CA ARG A 162 -7.84 -26.55 -2.49
C ARG A 162 -7.66 -27.90 -1.78
N GLY A 163 -8.67 -28.75 -1.81
CA GLY A 163 -8.57 -30.16 -1.43
C GLY A 163 -7.92 -31.00 -2.53
N ASP A 164 -7.68 -32.29 -2.23
CA ASP A 164 -6.96 -33.25 -3.10
C ASP A 164 -7.63 -33.56 -4.49
N ASP A 165 -8.80 -32.99 -4.76
CA ASP A 165 -9.54 -33.17 -6.04
C ASP A 165 -9.01 -32.30 -7.20
N ALA A 166 -7.93 -31.59 -6.99
CA ALA A 166 -7.36 -30.60 -7.90
C ALA A 166 -6.99 -31.14 -9.30
N ALA A 167 -6.53 -32.39 -9.38
CA ALA A 167 -6.09 -32.98 -10.65
C ALA A 167 -7.26 -33.39 -11.56
N GLU A 168 -8.40 -33.80 -10.97
CA GLU A 168 -9.60 -34.14 -11.73
C GLU A 168 -10.31 -32.88 -12.22
N GLU A 169 -10.38 -31.82 -11.42
CA GLU A 169 -10.87 -30.53 -11.83
C GLU A 169 -10.02 -29.92 -12.96
N GLU A 170 -8.68 -30.04 -12.90
CA GLU A 170 -7.77 -29.53 -13.93
C GLU A 170 -7.97 -30.22 -15.29
N ALA A 171 -8.21 -31.55 -15.28
CA ALA A 171 -8.52 -32.32 -16.48
C ALA A 171 -9.93 -31.97 -17.05
N GLN A 172 -10.86 -31.59 -16.22
CA GLN A 172 -12.22 -31.18 -16.61
C GLN A 172 -12.19 -29.75 -17.20
N TYR A 173 -11.43 -28.81 -16.61
CA TYR A 173 -11.25 -27.47 -17.15
C TYR A 173 -10.51 -27.45 -18.49
N ALA A 174 -9.58 -28.36 -18.73
CA ALA A 174 -8.88 -28.47 -20.01
C ALA A 174 -9.79 -28.94 -21.16
N ARG A 175 -10.93 -29.54 -20.86
CA ARG A 175 -11.87 -30.09 -21.84
C ARG A 175 -13.07 -29.18 -22.12
N LEU A 176 -13.40 -28.26 -21.21
CA LEU A 176 -14.55 -27.37 -21.39
C LEU A 176 -14.06 -26.03 -21.94
N GLU A 177 -14.72 -25.58 -22.98
CA GLU A 177 -14.62 -24.18 -23.44
C GLU A 177 -15.27 -23.30 -22.36
N TYR A 178 -14.56 -23.04 -21.26
CA TYR A 178 -15.04 -22.33 -20.05
C TYR A 178 -15.65 -20.96 -20.34
N TRP A 179 -15.26 -20.32 -21.44
CA TRP A 179 -15.87 -19.08 -21.91
C TRP A 179 -17.37 -19.23 -22.31
N ALA A 180 -17.86 -20.44 -22.51
CA ALA A 180 -19.25 -20.70 -22.83
C ALA A 180 -20.16 -20.82 -21.59
N ASP A 181 -19.59 -20.91 -20.40
CA ASP A 181 -20.35 -20.94 -19.14
C ASP A 181 -20.58 -19.54 -18.61
N PRO A 182 -21.83 -19.02 -18.53
CA PRO A 182 -22.14 -17.70 -17.96
C PRO A 182 -21.80 -17.57 -16.47
N HIS A 183 -21.63 -18.68 -15.76
CA HIS A 183 -21.34 -18.74 -14.33
C HIS A 183 -19.88 -19.07 -14.03
N TRP A 184 -19.05 -19.18 -15.05
CA TRP A 184 -17.64 -19.44 -14.88
C TRP A 184 -16.95 -18.34 -14.08
N THR A 185 -16.10 -18.73 -13.15
CA THR A 185 -15.28 -17.82 -12.36
C THR A 185 -13.82 -18.21 -12.48
N PRO A 186 -12.88 -17.24 -12.50
CA PRO A 186 -11.45 -17.51 -12.53
C PRO A 186 -11.01 -18.46 -11.42
N ARG A 187 -10.03 -19.30 -11.70
CA ARG A 187 -9.45 -20.21 -10.70
C ARG A 187 -8.85 -19.42 -9.55
N PRO A 188 -9.01 -19.88 -8.30
CA PRO A 188 -8.30 -19.29 -7.18
C PRO A 188 -6.79 -19.47 -7.36
N VAL A 189 -6.04 -18.40 -7.18
CA VAL A 189 -4.58 -18.43 -7.22
C VAL A 189 -4.05 -18.81 -5.85
N ASP A 190 -3.02 -19.67 -5.80
CA ASP A 190 -2.37 -20.03 -4.55
C ASP A 190 -1.70 -18.82 -3.91
N ALA A 191 -2.08 -18.56 -2.68
CA ALA A 191 -1.49 -17.50 -1.88
C ALA A 191 -0.15 -17.98 -1.29
N GLY A 192 0.87 -17.13 -1.36
CA GLY A 192 2.16 -17.40 -0.72
C GLY A 192 2.05 -17.52 0.82
N PRO A 193 3.09 -18.03 1.49
CA PRO A 193 3.07 -18.27 2.94
C PRO A 193 2.85 -17.01 3.78
N GLU A 194 3.17 -15.83 3.25
CA GLU A 194 3.00 -14.54 3.94
C GLU A 194 1.61 -13.91 3.73
N TYR A 195 0.74 -14.57 2.96
CA TYR A 195 -0.56 -14.03 2.56
C TYR A 195 -1.44 -13.59 3.73
N SER A 196 -1.56 -14.42 4.78
CA SER A 196 -2.40 -14.12 5.94
C SER A 196 -1.94 -12.87 6.67
N GLN A 197 -0.64 -12.61 6.69
CA GLN A 197 -0.05 -11.45 7.34
C GLN A 197 -0.22 -10.17 6.50
N LEU A 198 -0.12 -10.27 5.18
CA LEU A 198 -0.20 -9.12 4.28
C LEU A 198 -1.65 -8.67 4.02
N ARG A 199 -2.60 -9.61 4.11
CA ARG A 199 -4.02 -9.33 3.81
C ARG A 199 -4.68 -8.38 4.79
N SER A 200 -4.43 -8.53 6.09
CA SER A 200 -5.09 -7.77 7.15
C SER A 200 -4.45 -6.41 7.44
N ARG A 201 -3.21 -6.20 6.98
CA ARG A 201 -2.44 -4.99 7.25
C ARG A 201 -2.88 -3.84 6.35
N ASP A 202 -2.93 -2.63 6.88
CA ASP A 202 -3.06 -1.42 6.08
C ASP A 202 -1.71 -1.04 5.42
N VAL A 203 -1.67 0.05 4.63
CA VAL A 203 -0.43 0.45 3.93
C VAL A 203 0.66 0.84 4.93
N ILE A 204 0.29 1.42 6.07
CA ILE A 204 1.24 1.86 7.08
C ILE A 204 1.84 0.65 7.80
N ASP A 205 1.03 -0.35 8.15
CA ASP A 205 1.52 -1.60 8.73
C ASP A 205 2.44 -2.35 7.75
N LEU A 206 2.13 -2.28 6.44
CA LEU A 206 2.98 -2.86 5.40
C LEU A 206 4.31 -2.11 5.27
N LEU A 207 4.32 -0.78 5.45
CA LEU A 207 5.54 0.02 5.47
C LEU A 207 6.41 -0.29 6.70
N VAL A 208 5.79 -0.37 7.88
CA VAL A 208 6.52 -0.72 9.12
C VAL A 208 7.04 -2.15 9.06
N SER A 209 6.33 -3.07 8.42
CA SER A 209 6.77 -4.46 8.24
C SER A 209 8.00 -4.62 7.30
N ILE A 210 8.43 -3.55 6.62
CA ILE A 210 9.71 -3.54 5.92
C ILE A 210 10.86 -3.74 6.90
N PHE A 211 10.71 -3.23 8.12
CA PHE A 211 11.77 -3.29 9.14
C PHE A 211 11.60 -4.52 10.03
N ASP A 212 12.69 -5.27 10.21
CA ASP A 212 12.73 -6.40 11.15
C ASP A 212 12.91 -5.89 12.60
N ASP A 213 13.48 -4.70 12.77
CA ASP A 213 13.70 -4.02 14.05
C ASP A 213 12.69 -2.87 14.24
N TYR A 214 11.63 -3.15 14.97
CA TYR A 214 10.62 -2.15 15.33
C TYR A 214 11.21 -1.03 16.21
N ASP A 215 12.12 -1.36 17.11
CA ASP A 215 12.77 -0.37 18.00
C ASP A 215 13.65 0.59 17.20
N GLY A 216 14.28 0.12 16.14
CA GLY A 216 15.03 0.96 15.20
C GLY A 216 14.13 1.97 14.48
N PHE A 217 12.94 1.56 14.08
CA PHE A 217 11.94 2.44 13.47
C PHE A 217 11.43 3.50 14.46
N VAL A 218 11.12 3.11 15.70
CA VAL A 218 10.69 4.05 16.76
C VAL A 218 11.78 5.07 17.06
N ARG A 219 13.05 4.65 17.21
CA ARG A 219 14.18 5.57 17.40
C ARG A 219 14.33 6.57 16.26
N ALA A 220 14.14 6.14 15.02
CA ALA A 220 14.18 7.05 13.87
C ALA A 220 13.03 8.06 13.88
N LEU A 221 11.82 7.65 14.29
CA LEU A 221 10.68 8.54 14.52
C LEU A 221 10.98 9.59 15.59
N GLU A 222 11.54 9.18 16.74
CA GLU A 222 11.92 10.08 17.83
C GLU A 222 12.99 11.07 17.37
N GLN A 223 14.01 10.60 16.66
CA GLN A 223 15.08 11.46 16.15
C GLN A 223 14.54 12.49 15.14
N HIS A 224 13.67 12.09 14.24
CA HIS A 224 13.06 13.01 13.28
C HIS A 224 12.16 14.04 13.97
N THR A 225 11.38 13.60 14.97
CA THR A 225 10.54 14.47 15.79
C THR A 225 11.39 15.49 16.56
N ALA A 226 12.51 15.06 17.14
CA ALA A 226 13.46 15.95 17.81
C ALA A 226 14.03 17.01 16.84
N GLN A 227 14.42 16.61 15.64
CA GLN A 227 14.90 17.53 14.61
C GLN A 227 13.83 18.53 14.17
N GLN A 228 12.59 18.13 14.07
CA GLN A 228 11.46 19.02 13.78
C GLN A 228 11.26 20.02 14.92
N LEU A 229 11.26 19.56 16.17
CA LEU A 229 11.07 20.41 17.35
C LEU A 229 12.17 21.48 17.50
N VAL A 230 13.41 21.15 17.16
CA VAL A 230 14.52 22.13 17.15
C VAL A 230 14.35 23.22 16.10
N ARG A 231 13.65 22.93 15.01
CA ARG A 231 13.40 23.87 13.90
C ARG A 231 12.11 24.68 14.05
N ILE A 232 11.32 24.41 15.09
CA ILE A 232 10.07 25.12 15.34
C ILE A 232 10.34 26.60 15.62
N GLU A 233 9.67 27.46 14.86
CA GLU A 233 9.58 28.88 15.11
C GLU A 233 8.32 29.18 15.94
N HIS A 234 8.42 30.17 16.84
CA HIS A 234 7.29 30.63 17.67
C HIS A 234 6.60 29.54 18.51
N TYR A 235 7.31 28.46 18.88
CA TYR A 235 6.80 27.36 19.72
C TYR A 235 5.55 26.65 19.17
N ASP A 236 5.26 26.75 17.86
CA ASP A 236 4.12 26.06 17.26
C ASP A 236 4.36 24.54 17.14
N ARG A 237 3.98 23.84 18.19
CA ARG A 237 4.10 22.36 18.29
C ARG A 237 2.84 21.60 17.85
N SER A 238 1.80 22.32 17.39
CA SER A 238 0.46 21.73 17.11
C SER A 238 0.53 20.54 16.15
N ARG A 239 1.37 20.65 15.12
CA ARG A 239 1.56 19.59 14.12
C ARG A 239 2.25 18.38 14.71
N VAL A 240 3.34 18.58 15.46
CA VAL A 240 4.10 17.49 16.08
C VAL A 240 3.26 16.77 17.12
N GLN A 241 2.47 17.50 17.92
CA GLN A 241 1.53 16.92 18.88
C GLN A 241 0.46 16.03 18.19
N ARG A 242 -0.10 16.51 17.07
CA ARG A 242 -1.09 15.74 16.29
C ARG A 242 -0.49 14.46 15.76
N ASN A 243 0.67 14.54 15.12
CA ASN A 243 1.39 13.38 14.60
C ASN A 243 1.71 12.37 15.70
N ASN A 244 2.23 12.85 16.84
CA ASN A 244 2.55 12.01 17.99
C ASN A 244 1.30 11.28 18.54
N ALA A 245 0.17 11.96 18.61
CA ALA A 245 -1.10 11.35 19.04
C ALA A 245 -1.59 10.25 18.07
N ILE A 246 -1.43 10.46 16.76
CA ILE A 246 -1.79 9.46 15.73
C ILE A 246 -0.89 8.23 15.85
N PHE A 247 0.43 8.42 15.98
CA PHE A 247 1.39 7.32 16.11
C PHE A 247 1.18 6.52 17.39
N LYS A 248 0.88 7.18 18.51
CA LYS A 248 0.55 6.50 19.78
C LYS A 248 -0.67 5.61 19.66
N ARG A 249 -1.70 6.07 18.96
CA ARG A 249 -2.91 5.27 18.72
C ARG A 249 -2.60 3.99 17.93
N ARG A 250 -1.66 4.06 16.97
CA ARG A 250 -1.30 2.92 16.12
C ARG A 250 -0.27 1.99 16.74
N PHE A 251 0.73 2.55 17.40
CA PHE A 251 1.92 1.82 17.84
C PHE A 251 1.99 1.62 19.36
N GLY A 252 1.01 2.16 20.09
CA GLY A 252 0.94 2.08 21.54
C GLY A 252 1.56 3.29 22.25
N GLU A 253 1.01 3.64 23.41
CA GLU A 253 1.41 4.83 24.16
C GLU A 253 2.84 4.78 24.69
N SER A 254 3.34 3.59 25.02
CA SER A 254 4.68 3.41 25.55
C SER A 254 5.80 3.64 24.53
N SER A 255 5.50 3.46 23.24
CA SER A 255 6.50 3.47 22.16
C SER A 255 7.09 4.86 21.90
N LEU A 256 6.39 5.96 22.26
CA LEU A 256 6.78 7.34 21.94
C LEU A 256 6.93 8.22 23.19
N HIS A 257 7.36 7.61 24.29
CA HIS A 257 7.51 8.34 25.56
C HIS A 257 8.49 9.51 25.47
N HIS A 258 9.59 9.34 24.76
CA HIS A 258 10.58 10.41 24.58
C HIS A 258 10.03 11.60 23.79
N CYS A 259 9.16 11.35 22.81
CA CYS A 259 8.48 12.42 22.08
C CYS A 259 7.59 13.27 22.99
N ASP A 260 6.92 12.65 23.98
CA ASP A 260 6.10 13.38 24.95
C ASP A 260 6.95 14.24 25.89
N VAL A 261 8.09 13.73 26.31
CA VAL A 261 9.04 14.51 27.14
C VAL A 261 9.49 15.74 26.36
N MET A 262 9.96 15.56 25.11
CA MET A 262 10.40 16.67 24.25
C MET A 262 9.28 17.72 24.02
N LEU A 263 8.05 17.28 23.74
CA LEU A 263 6.91 18.18 23.57
C LEU A 263 6.57 18.96 24.84
N ARG A 264 6.73 18.34 26.01
CA ARG A 264 6.52 18.96 27.32
C ARG A 264 7.57 19.99 27.62
N ASP A 265 8.84 19.68 27.30
CA ASP A 265 9.97 20.58 27.49
C ASP A 265 9.86 21.83 26.63
N ILE A 266 9.44 21.70 25.37
CA ILE A 266 9.17 22.86 24.50
C ILE A 266 8.04 23.73 25.08
N GLY A 267 6.98 23.12 25.65
CA GLY A 267 5.91 23.86 26.32
C GLY A 267 6.37 24.59 27.59
N ALA A 268 7.27 23.98 28.36
CA ALA A 268 7.87 24.64 29.50
C ALA A 268 8.77 25.81 29.08
N SER A 269 9.54 25.65 27.99
CA SER A 269 10.38 26.71 27.43
C SER A 269 9.55 27.91 26.95
N GLU A 270 8.41 27.67 26.28
CA GLU A 270 7.46 28.71 25.88
C GLU A 270 6.95 29.53 27.07
N LEU A 271 6.58 28.83 28.15
CA LEU A 271 6.11 29.50 29.39
C LEU A 271 7.22 30.32 30.05
N LEU A 272 8.46 29.87 30.00
CA LEU A 272 9.58 30.63 30.52
C LEU A 272 9.86 31.85 29.65
N ASP A 273 9.87 31.70 28.34
CA ASP A 273 10.13 32.80 27.40
C ASP A 273 9.07 33.91 27.56
N THR A 274 7.78 33.53 27.61
CA THR A 274 6.70 34.50 27.84
C THR A 274 6.78 35.24 29.18
N ARG A 275 7.43 34.65 30.21
CA ARG A 275 7.63 35.28 31.50
C ARG A 275 8.84 36.21 31.54
N PHE A 276 9.94 35.87 30.89
CA PHE A 276 11.19 36.59 30.94
C PHE A 276 11.38 37.61 29.82
N HIS A 277 10.81 37.38 28.64
CA HIS A 277 10.93 38.32 27.51
C HIS A 277 10.37 39.73 27.80
N PRO A 278 9.23 39.92 28.46
CA PRO A 278 8.78 41.27 28.81
C PRO A 278 9.67 41.98 29.84
N VAL A 279 10.40 41.23 30.66
CA VAL A 279 11.34 41.81 31.66
C VAL A 279 12.59 42.34 30.96
N LEU A 280 13.11 41.63 29.98
CA LEU A 280 14.32 42.04 29.23
C LEU A 280 14.07 43.27 28.34
N VAL A 281 12.85 43.42 27.78
CA VAL A 281 12.49 44.58 26.96
C VAL A 281 12.35 45.84 27.80
N LEU A 282 11.96 45.73 29.06
CA LEU A 282 11.87 46.85 29.97
C LEU A 282 13.24 47.37 30.45
N ASP A 283 14.24 46.48 30.61
CA ASP A 283 15.58 46.85 31.00
C ASP A 283 16.41 47.53 29.88
N THR A 284 16.08 47.25 28.61
CA THR A 284 16.75 47.90 27.46
C THR A 284 16.16 49.27 27.09
N ALA A 285 14.96 49.61 27.58
CA ALA A 285 14.31 50.89 27.36
C ALA A 285 14.65 51.95 28.46
N GLY A 286 15.45 51.58 29.44
CA GLY A 286 15.84 52.40 30.61
C GLY A 286 17.27 52.94 30.64
N ILE A 287 18.01 52.93 29.49
CA ILE A 287 19.34 53.56 29.37
C ILE A 287 19.28 54.68 28.37
#